data_443b644ed560a7aaf127ed71d941bb4e
#
_entry.id   443b644ed560a7aaf127ed71d941bb4e
#
_cell.length_a   1.000
_cell.length_b   1.000
_cell.length_c   1.000
_cell.angle_alpha   90.00
_cell.angle_beta   90.00
_cell.angle_gamma   90.00
#
_symmetry.space_group_name_H-M   'P 1'
#
loop_
_entity.id
_entity.type
_entity.pdbx_description
1 polymer ?
#
loop_
_entity_poly.entity_id
_entity_poly.type
_entity_poly.pdbx_seq_one_letter_code
_entity_poly.pdbx_strand_id
1 'polypeptide(L)'
;MRYNSTAVKLGFFSAVLLLCTVLLIVVFGQLRFERYNTYSAEFSNGSGLRPGQFVRAGGVEVGKVSRVALTDSGQRALVTFKVDKSLPLYQSTTAQLRYANLIGDRFLNLERGTGEGADRVLPAGGFIPIARTQPALDLDALIGGFKPLFKSLEPEKVNNIATSLVTVFQGQGGTINDILTQTTQLTNTIADRDKAIGEVITNLNTVLGTV
;
A
#
# COMPACT_ATOMS: atom_id res chain seq x y z
N MET A 1 6.95 14.05 67.40
CA MET A 1 7.08 12.83 66.60
C MET A 1 5.99 12.63 65.52
N ARG A 2 5.55 13.69 64.83
CA ARG A 2 4.51 13.58 63.75
C ARG A 2 5.09 13.59 62.35
N TYR A 3 6.36 13.97 62.15
CA TYR A 3 6.98 14.05 60.82
C TYR A 3 7.21 12.66 60.14
N ASN A 4 7.46 11.63 60.92
CA ASN A 4 7.73 10.27 60.38
C ASN A 4 6.48 9.66 59.72
N SER A 5 5.28 9.94 60.26
CA SER A 5 4.02 9.41 59.69
C SER A 5 3.70 10.01 58.31
N THR A 6 3.97 11.29 58.13
CA THR A 6 3.74 11.97 56.85
C THR A 6 4.76 11.53 55.76
N ALA A 7 6.02 11.38 56.16
CA ALA A 7 7.07 10.88 55.29
C ALA A 7 6.81 9.45 54.83
N VAL A 8 6.33 8.57 55.74
CA VAL A 8 5.95 7.19 55.39
C VAL A 8 4.76 7.17 54.42
N LYS A 9 3.72 7.98 54.67
CA LYS A 9 2.56 8.08 53.80
C LYS A 9 2.94 8.62 52.39
N LEU A 10 3.80 9.63 52.33
CA LEU A 10 4.31 10.17 51.09
C LEU A 10 5.15 9.14 50.34
N GLY A 11 6.02 8.42 51.02
CA GLY A 11 6.82 7.33 50.45
C GLY A 11 5.95 6.21 49.84
N PHE A 12 4.92 5.80 50.61
CA PHE A 12 3.98 4.80 50.10
C PHE A 12 3.20 5.27 48.89
N PHE A 13 2.69 6.51 48.91
CA PHE A 13 2.00 7.10 47.76
C PHE A 13 2.90 7.19 46.54
N SER A 14 4.14 7.64 46.70
CA SER A 14 5.11 7.71 45.61
C SER A 14 5.45 6.32 45.03
N ALA A 15 5.57 5.32 45.88
CA ALA A 15 5.81 3.94 45.43
C ALA A 15 4.63 3.39 44.63
N VAL A 16 3.40 3.61 45.08
CA VAL A 16 2.19 3.22 44.36
C VAL A 16 2.09 3.96 43.01
N LEU A 17 2.35 5.26 43.00
CA LEU A 17 2.33 6.06 41.77
C LEU A 17 3.35 5.54 40.76
N LEU A 18 4.58 5.25 41.21
CA LEU A 18 5.64 4.71 40.39
C LEU A 18 5.28 3.32 39.84
N LEU A 19 4.71 2.45 40.68
CA LEU A 19 4.22 1.13 40.24
C LEU A 19 3.15 1.26 39.16
N CYS A 20 2.16 2.14 39.34
CA CYS A 20 1.11 2.39 38.36
C CYS A 20 1.71 2.95 37.03
N THR A 21 2.67 3.88 37.12
CA THR A 21 3.34 4.41 35.95
C THR A 21 4.09 3.35 35.18
N VAL A 22 4.86 2.51 35.86
CA VAL A 22 5.57 1.37 35.23
C VAL A 22 4.57 0.40 34.60
N LEU A 23 3.48 0.08 35.29
CA LEU A 23 2.44 -0.79 34.75
C LEU A 23 1.79 -0.20 33.49
N LEU A 24 1.51 1.11 33.47
CA LEU A 24 1.01 1.79 32.29
C LEU A 24 2.02 1.72 31.14
N ILE A 25 3.31 1.95 31.40
CA ILE A 25 4.36 1.86 30.37
C ILE A 25 4.44 0.43 29.81
N VAL A 26 4.35 -0.60 30.64
CA VAL A 26 4.40 -1.99 30.19
C VAL A 26 3.16 -2.35 29.35
N VAL A 27 1.97 -1.96 29.83
CA VAL A 27 0.70 -2.29 29.15
C VAL A 27 0.53 -1.50 27.86
N PHE A 28 0.70 -0.17 27.88
CA PHE A 28 0.50 0.68 26.71
C PHE A 28 1.72 0.74 25.80
N GLY A 29 2.92 0.55 26.32
CA GLY A 29 4.14 0.49 25.53
C GLY A 29 4.22 -0.76 24.63
N GLN A 30 3.27 -1.69 24.75
CA GLN A 30 3.26 -2.95 24.01
C GLN A 30 4.66 -3.56 23.92
N LEU A 31 5.36 -3.57 25.06
CA LEU A 31 6.67 -4.18 25.17
C LEU A 31 6.53 -5.70 24.99
N ARG A 32 6.19 -6.10 23.75
CA ARG A 32 6.27 -7.47 23.32
C ARG A 32 7.75 -7.81 23.24
N PHE A 33 8.23 -8.62 24.16
CA PHE A 33 9.56 -9.24 24.09
C PHE A 33 9.61 -10.30 22.98
N GLU A 34 8.98 -9.99 21.82
CA GLU A 34 9.03 -10.85 20.67
C GLU A 34 10.47 -10.87 20.13
N ARG A 35 10.95 -12.05 19.88
CA ARG A 35 12.27 -12.22 19.30
C ARG A 35 12.13 -12.04 17.79
N TYR A 36 12.73 -10.98 17.27
CA TYR A 36 12.73 -10.67 15.85
C TYR A 36 14.03 -11.10 15.17
N ASN A 37 13.94 -11.54 13.95
CA ASN A 37 15.03 -11.60 13.00
C ASN A 37 15.00 -10.35 12.13
N THR A 38 16.18 -9.82 11.80
CA THR A 38 16.31 -8.66 10.90
C THR A 38 16.65 -9.17 9.50
N TYR A 39 16.03 -8.58 8.50
CA TYR A 39 16.27 -8.85 7.09
C TYR A 39 16.37 -7.53 6.32
N SER A 40 16.88 -7.59 5.10
CA SER A 40 16.90 -6.44 4.20
C SER A 40 16.41 -6.82 2.81
N ALA A 41 15.80 -5.86 2.12
CA ALA A 41 15.32 -6.01 0.76
C ALA A 41 15.63 -4.75 -0.06
N GLU A 42 15.99 -4.93 -1.31
CA GLU A 42 16.29 -3.84 -2.24
C GLU A 42 15.09 -3.63 -3.17
N PHE A 43 14.65 -2.37 -3.32
CA PHE A 43 13.54 -1.99 -4.18
C PHE A 43 13.99 -0.95 -5.20
N SER A 44 13.41 -0.99 -6.40
CA SER A 44 13.58 0.07 -7.41
C SER A 44 13.00 1.40 -6.94
N ASN A 45 11.92 1.38 -6.16
CA ASN A 45 11.27 2.55 -5.60
C ASN A 45 10.71 2.22 -4.22
N GLY A 46 11.14 2.97 -3.21
CA GLY A 46 10.67 2.86 -1.82
C GLY A 46 9.73 3.98 -1.37
N SER A 47 9.20 4.79 -2.30
CA SER A 47 8.36 5.95 -1.98
C SER A 47 7.22 5.60 -1.04
N GLY A 48 6.96 6.46 -0.08
CA GLY A 48 5.86 6.33 0.87
C GLY A 48 6.06 5.26 1.96
N LEU A 49 7.09 4.41 1.88
CA LEU A 49 7.43 3.50 2.97
C LEU A 49 8.25 4.23 4.04
N ARG A 50 7.89 4.03 5.30
CA ARG A 50 8.53 4.70 6.45
C ARG A 50 8.90 3.68 7.54
N PRO A 51 9.91 3.97 8.36
CA PRO A 51 10.15 3.21 9.58
C PRO A 51 8.91 3.14 10.46
N GLY A 52 8.68 2.01 11.10
CA GLY A 52 7.51 1.75 11.96
C GLY A 52 6.31 1.15 11.22
N GLN A 53 6.25 1.19 9.90
CA GLN A 53 5.18 0.58 9.13
C GLN A 53 5.23 -0.95 9.21
N PHE A 54 4.08 -1.58 8.98
CA PHE A 54 3.91 -3.01 9.18
C PHE A 54 4.61 -3.85 8.09
N VAL A 55 5.09 -5.01 8.52
CA VAL A 55 5.46 -6.12 7.65
C VAL A 55 4.37 -7.18 7.81
N ARG A 56 3.79 -7.62 6.70
CA ARG A 56 2.70 -8.61 6.67
C ARG A 56 3.09 -9.82 5.84
N ALA A 57 2.57 -10.97 6.26
CA ALA A 57 2.63 -12.21 5.49
C ALA A 57 1.24 -12.85 5.52
N GLY A 58 0.67 -13.18 4.36
CA GLY A 58 -0.70 -13.70 4.28
C GLY A 58 -1.76 -12.75 4.87
N GLY A 59 -1.50 -11.42 4.88
CA GLY A 59 -2.38 -10.41 5.48
C GLY A 59 -2.19 -10.20 6.99
N VAL A 60 -1.45 -11.07 7.68
CA VAL A 60 -1.20 -10.98 9.13
C VAL A 60 0.05 -10.14 9.38
N GLU A 61 0.00 -9.29 10.41
CA GLU A 61 1.17 -8.53 10.85
C GLU A 61 2.19 -9.46 11.53
N VAL A 62 3.39 -9.52 10.95
CA VAL A 62 4.49 -10.38 11.38
C VAL A 62 5.74 -9.59 11.77
N GLY A 63 5.71 -8.27 11.65
CA GLY A 63 6.85 -7.43 11.98
C GLY A 63 6.68 -5.97 11.59
N LYS A 64 7.82 -5.25 11.60
CA LYS A 64 7.86 -3.81 11.30
C LYS A 64 9.09 -3.44 10.50
N VAL A 65 8.94 -2.43 9.65
CA VAL A 65 10.05 -1.77 8.95
C VAL A 65 10.89 -1.01 9.98
N SER A 66 12.20 -1.27 9.98
CA SER A 66 13.14 -0.63 10.90
C SER A 66 13.80 0.60 10.29
N ARG A 67 14.18 0.51 9.01
CA ARG A 67 14.90 1.57 8.31
C ARG A 67 14.60 1.52 6.81
N VAL A 68 14.52 2.70 6.21
CA VAL A 68 14.51 2.88 4.75
C VAL A 68 15.67 3.82 4.41
N ALA A 69 16.54 3.42 3.52
CA ALA A 69 17.72 4.19 3.11
C ALA A 69 17.92 4.04 1.60
N LEU A 70 18.66 4.92 1.00
CA LEU A 70 19.14 4.72 -0.38
C LEU A 70 20.35 3.76 -0.35
N THR A 71 20.49 3.00 -1.42
CA THR A 71 21.73 2.23 -1.67
C THR A 71 22.88 3.18 -1.97
N ASP A 72 24.12 2.68 -1.89
CA ASP A 72 25.33 3.48 -2.17
C ASP A 72 25.31 4.11 -3.58
N SER A 73 24.64 3.48 -4.54
CA SER A 73 24.42 4.03 -5.89
C SER A 73 23.40 5.18 -5.93
N GLY A 74 22.64 5.40 -4.85
CA GLY A 74 21.60 6.42 -4.78
C GLY A 74 20.35 6.17 -5.65
N GLN A 75 20.31 5.06 -6.37
CA GLN A 75 19.25 4.78 -7.34
C GLN A 75 18.17 3.81 -6.85
N ARG A 76 18.39 3.15 -5.72
CA ARG A 76 17.52 2.11 -5.19
C ARG A 76 17.28 2.33 -3.70
N ALA A 77 16.17 1.80 -3.21
CA ALA A 77 15.83 1.85 -1.80
C ALA A 77 16.23 0.54 -1.11
N LEU A 78 17.01 0.63 -0.04
CA LEU A 78 17.31 -0.47 0.85
C LEU A 78 16.38 -0.39 2.05
N VAL A 79 15.53 -1.39 2.20
CA VAL A 79 14.56 -1.52 3.30
C VAL A 79 15.05 -2.56 4.28
N THR A 80 15.30 -2.15 5.53
CA THR A 80 15.60 -3.07 6.63
C THR A 80 14.35 -3.26 7.48
N PHE A 81 14.00 -4.49 7.76
CA PHE A 81 12.79 -4.82 8.50
C PHE A 81 13.00 -5.99 9.46
N LYS A 82 12.15 -6.05 10.46
CA LYS A 82 12.12 -7.09 11.49
C LYS A 82 10.93 -7.99 11.28
N VAL A 83 11.11 -9.30 11.42
CA VAL A 83 10.07 -10.32 11.33
C VAL A 83 10.16 -11.22 12.55
N ASP A 84 9.01 -11.60 13.11
CA ASP A 84 8.93 -12.54 14.21
C ASP A 84 9.69 -13.83 13.90
N LYS A 85 10.46 -14.33 14.88
CA LYS A 85 11.25 -15.56 14.71
C LYS A 85 10.39 -16.80 14.49
N SER A 86 9.12 -16.76 14.85
CA SER A 86 8.19 -17.86 14.61
C SER A 86 7.88 -18.05 13.12
N LEU A 87 8.09 -17.00 12.30
CA LEU A 87 7.90 -17.06 10.85
C LEU A 87 9.26 -17.20 10.14
N PRO A 88 9.64 -18.40 9.68
CA PRO A 88 10.82 -18.56 8.87
C PRO A 88 10.60 -17.94 7.48
N LEU A 89 11.51 -17.10 7.04
CA LEU A 89 11.59 -16.67 5.64
C LEU A 89 12.42 -17.67 4.84
N TYR A 90 12.14 -17.80 3.56
CA TYR A 90 12.82 -18.71 2.64
C TYR A 90 13.63 -17.95 1.61
N GLN A 91 14.59 -18.60 1.00
CA GLN A 91 15.40 -17.98 -0.05
C GLN A 91 14.58 -17.56 -1.27
N SER A 92 13.42 -18.20 -1.49
CA SER A 92 12.45 -17.81 -2.52
C SER A 92 11.51 -16.68 -2.11
N THR A 93 11.54 -16.21 -0.85
CA THR A 93 10.61 -15.17 -0.38
C THR A 93 10.69 -13.94 -1.26
N THR A 94 9.52 -13.45 -1.67
CA THR A 94 9.34 -12.19 -2.38
C THR A 94 8.85 -11.11 -1.43
N ALA A 95 9.20 -9.88 -1.72
CA ALA A 95 8.82 -8.71 -0.93
C ALA A 95 8.15 -7.67 -1.82
N GLN A 96 6.96 -7.22 -1.45
CA GLN A 96 6.17 -6.27 -2.24
C GLN A 96 5.76 -5.09 -1.36
N LEU A 97 5.87 -3.88 -1.89
CA LEU A 97 5.28 -2.70 -1.26
C LEU A 97 3.83 -2.58 -1.70
N ARG A 98 2.90 -2.53 -0.73
CA ARG A 98 1.46 -2.42 -1.00
C ARG A 98 0.86 -1.26 -0.23
N TYR A 99 -0.24 -0.72 -0.73
CA TYR A 99 -1.00 0.29 -0.01
C TYR A 99 -1.75 -0.33 1.16
N ALA A 100 -1.62 0.31 2.32
CA ALA A 100 -2.39 -0.03 3.52
C ALA A 100 -3.76 0.64 3.51
N ASN A 101 -3.85 1.81 2.90
CA ASN A 101 -5.05 2.62 2.78
C ASN A 101 -5.00 3.52 1.53
N LEU A 102 -6.12 4.21 1.23
CA LEU A 102 -6.25 5.11 0.09
C LEU A 102 -5.53 6.46 0.29
N ILE A 103 -5.09 6.78 1.50
CA ILE A 103 -4.38 8.03 1.83
C ILE A 103 -2.88 7.93 1.50
N GLY A 104 -2.39 6.71 1.18
CA GLY A 104 -1.03 6.52 0.72
C GLY A 104 -0.08 5.85 1.72
N ASP A 105 -0.57 5.41 2.89
CA ASP A 105 0.25 4.59 3.77
C ASP A 105 0.55 3.25 3.10
N ARG A 106 1.79 2.80 3.28
CA ARG A 106 2.26 1.56 2.67
C ARG A 106 2.68 0.56 3.73
N PHE A 107 2.70 -0.70 3.36
CA PHE A 107 3.25 -1.78 4.18
C PHE A 107 4.10 -2.70 3.31
N LEU A 108 4.98 -3.44 3.95
CA LEU A 108 5.79 -4.46 3.31
C LEU A 108 5.05 -5.80 3.36
N ASN A 109 4.68 -6.34 2.22
CA ASN A 109 4.08 -7.66 2.10
C ASN A 109 5.16 -8.68 1.76
N LEU A 110 5.19 -9.78 2.50
CA LEU A 110 6.08 -10.92 2.26
C LEU A 110 5.25 -12.11 1.80
N GLU A 111 5.69 -12.73 0.74
CA GLU A 111 5.08 -13.93 0.20
C GLU A 111 6.14 -15.03 0.03
N ARG A 112 5.76 -16.26 0.31
CA ARG A 112 6.62 -17.40 0.02
C ARG A 112 6.65 -17.61 -1.49
N GLY A 113 7.80 -17.37 -2.09
CA GLY A 113 8.00 -17.63 -3.51
C GLY A 113 8.01 -19.13 -3.81
N THR A 114 7.88 -19.46 -5.09
CA THR A 114 7.97 -20.81 -5.63
C THR A 114 9.32 -21.00 -6.33
N GLY A 115 9.71 -22.26 -6.59
CA GLY A 115 10.91 -22.58 -7.35
C GLY A 115 12.16 -22.76 -6.50
N GLU A 116 13.31 -22.37 -7.04
CA GLU A 116 14.59 -22.59 -6.36
C GLU A 116 14.67 -21.85 -5.03
N GLY A 117 15.10 -22.55 -3.98
CA GLY A 117 15.20 -21.98 -2.62
C GLY A 117 13.89 -21.96 -1.83
N ALA A 118 12.78 -22.51 -2.37
CA ALA A 118 11.49 -22.54 -1.66
C ALA A 118 11.52 -23.33 -0.34
N ASP A 119 12.44 -24.31 -0.24
CA ASP A 119 12.60 -25.15 0.96
C ASP A 119 13.83 -24.78 1.78
N ARG A 120 14.62 -23.78 1.35
CA ARG A 120 15.79 -23.29 2.05
C ARG A 120 15.45 -22.05 2.88
N VAL A 121 15.63 -22.14 4.18
CA VAL A 121 15.40 -20.99 5.09
C VAL A 121 16.41 -19.89 4.79
N LEU A 122 15.93 -18.66 4.70
CA LEU A 122 16.77 -17.46 4.63
C LEU A 122 17.30 -17.17 6.04
N PRO A 123 18.62 -17.19 6.27
CA PRO A 123 19.16 -16.94 7.61
C PRO A 123 18.85 -15.51 8.09
N ALA A 124 18.89 -15.31 9.40
CA ALA A 124 18.81 -13.98 9.99
C ALA A 124 19.89 -13.06 9.40
N GLY A 125 19.56 -11.82 9.09
CA GLY A 125 20.43 -10.91 8.34
C GLY A 125 20.37 -11.11 6.82
N GLY A 126 19.55 -12.04 6.34
CA GLY A 126 19.42 -12.35 4.92
C GLY A 126 18.90 -11.16 4.09
N PHE A 127 19.21 -11.24 2.79
CA PHE A 127 18.95 -10.19 1.83
C PHE A 127 18.00 -10.69 0.71
N ILE A 128 17.00 -9.89 0.39
CA ILE A 128 16.08 -10.13 -0.73
C ILE A 128 16.51 -9.20 -1.89
N PRO A 129 17.03 -9.75 -2.99
CA PRO A 129 17.48 -8.96 -4.13
C PRO A 129 16.31 -8.35 -4.91
N ILE A 130 16.60 -7.32 -5.68
CA ILE A 130 15.63 -6.58 -6.50
C ILE A 130 14.81 -7.47 -7.44
N ALA A 131 15.39 -8.57 -7.92
CA ALA A 131 14.68 -9.54 -8.77
C ALA A 131 13.49 -10.23 -8.07
N ARG A 132 13.42 -10.16 -6.73
CA ARG A 132 12.36 -10.74 -5.90
C ARG A 132 11.60 -9.67 -5.11
N THR A 133 11.68 -8.41 -5.53
CA THR A 133 10.96 -7.30 -4.92
C THR A 133 10.09 -6.60 -5.95
N GLN A 134 8.97 -6.05 -5.46
CA GLN A 134 8.08 -5.24 -6.27
C GLN A 134 7.80 -3.93 -5.54
N PRO A 135 8.02 -2.75 -6.18
CA PRO A 135 7.64 -1.47 -5.61
C PRO A 135 6.12 -1.35 -5.55
N ALA A 136 5.63 -0.37 -4.83
CA ALA A 136 4.20 -0.07 -4.85
C ALA A 136 3.81 0.50 -6.21
N LEU A 137 2.59 0.20 -6.63
CA LEU A 137 2.01 0.76 -7.84
C LEU A 137 2.02 2.30 -7.76
N ASP A 138 2.45 2.95 -8.83
CA ASP A 138 2.39 4.40 -8.94
C ASP A 138 0.98 4.83 -9.37
N LEU A 139 0.21 5.37 -8.40
CA LEU A 139 -1.16 5.82 -8.66
C LEU A 139 -1.20 7.05 -9.55
N ASP A 140 -0.21 7.92 -9.52
CA ASP A 140 -0.16 9.11 -10.36
C ASP A 140 0.07 8.73 -11.81
N ALA A 141 0.99 7.78 -12.05
CA ALA A 141 1.22 7.23 -13.38
C ALA A 141 -0.02 6.49 -13.91
N LEU A 142 -0.69 5.71 -13.04
CA LEU A 142 -1.93 5.02 -13.39
C LEU A 142 -3.03 6.00 -13.79
N ILE A 143 -3.31 7.01 -12.95
CA ILE A 143 -4.32 8.05 -13.23
C ILE A 143 -3.93 8.86 -14.47
N GLY A 144 -2.65 9.17 -14.62
CA GLY A 144 -2.11 9.83 -15.80
C GLY A 144 -2.39 9.05 -17.09
N GLY A 145 -2.32 7.71 -17.04
CA GLY A 145 -2.66 6.82 -18.15
C GLY A 145 -4.12 6.90 -18.57
N PHE A 146 -5.04 7.23 -17.68
CA PHE A 146 -6.46 7.43 -18.01
C PHE A 146 -6.78 8.84 -18.56
N LYS A 147 -5.87 9.80 -18.43
CA LYS A 147 -6.09 11.18 -18.90
C LYS A 147 -6.55 11.30 -20.36
N PRO A 148 -6.03 10.52 -21.35
CA PRO A 148 -6.51 10.56 -22.72
C PRO A 148 -7.98 10.16 -22.83
N LEU A 149 -8.45 9.16 -22.07
CA LEU A 149 -9.85 8.74 -22.07
C LEU A 149 -10.77 9.85 -21.60
N PHE A 150 -10.42 10.54 -20.51
CA PHE A 150 -11.21 11.66 -19.99
C PHE A 150 -11.20 12.86 -20.95
N LYS A 151 -10.08 13.11 -21.65
CA LYS A 151 -10.03 14.17 -22.67
C LYS A 151 -10.87 13.85 -23.90
N SER A 152 -11.12 12.58 -24.18
CA SER A 152 -11.92 12.15 -25.31
C SER A 152 -13.42 12.17 -25.04
N LEU A 153 -13.83 12.28 -23.79
CA LEU A 153 -15.23 12.50 -23.40
C LEU A 153 -15.57 13.98 -23.64
N GLU A 154 -16.34 14.24 -24.69
CA GLU A 154 -16.90 15.58 -24.94
C GLU A 154 -18.02 15.83 -23.90
N PRO A 155 -17.88 16.83 -23.02
CA PRO A 155 -18.86 17.08 -21.96
C PRO A 155 -20.28 17.29 -22.51
N GLU A 156 -20.38 17.87 -23.69
CA GLU A 156 -21.67 18.11 -24.37
C GLU A 156 -22.38 16.80 -24.73
N LYS A 157 -21.66 15.79 -25.20
CA LYS A 157 -22.25 14.47 -25.53
C LYS A 157 -22.73 13.73 -24.30
N VAL A 158 -21.97 13.78 -23.22
CA VAL A 158 -22.36 13.19 -21.92
C VAL A 158 -23.61 13.89 -21.36
N ASN A 159 -23.64 15.22 -21.45
CA ASN A 159 -24.79 16.01 -21.00
C ASN A 159 -26.05 15.73 -21.86
N ASN A 160 -25.89 15.58 -23.17
CA ASN A 160 -26.99 15.24 -24.07
C ASN A 160 -27.59 13.86 -23.75
N ILE A 161 -26.74 12.85 -23.44
CA ILE A 161 -27.21 11.54 -23.02
C ILE A 161 -27.96 11.64 -21.69
N ALA A 162 -27.40 12.33 -20.72
CA ALA A 162 -28.06 12.53 -19.42
C ALA A 162 -29.41 13.23 -19.56
N THR A 163 -29.47 14.28 -20.40
CA THR A 163 -30.73 15.00 -20.70
C THR A 163 -31.74 14.09 -21.40
N SER A 164 -31.27 13.30 -22.37
CA SER A 164 -32.16 12.36 -23.09
C SER A 164 -32.73 11.30 -22.17
N LEU A 165 -31.90 10.75 -21.23
CA LEU A 165 -32.39 9.81 -20.22
C LEU A 165 -33.42 10.45 -19.31
N VAL A 166 -33.15 11.65 -18.81
CA VAL A 166 -34.15 12.41 -17.97
C VAL A 166 -35.46 12.63 -18.73
N THR A 167 -35.38 13.03 -19.98
CA THR A 167 -36.56 13.26 -20.83
C THR A 167 -37.39 11.99 -21.04
N VAL A 168 -36.73 10.86 -21.23
CA VAL A 168 -37.41 9.55 -21.33
C VAL A 168 -38.06 9.16 -20.03
N PHE A 169 -37.38 9.31 -18.89
CA PHE A 169 -37.95 9.01 -17.57
C PHE A 169 -39.09 9.95 -17.17
N GLN A 170 -39.12 11.17 -17.69
CA GLN A 170 -40.19 12.13 -17.46
C GLN A 170 -41.40 11.90 -18.40
N GLY A 171 -41.42 10.85 -19.21
CA GLY A 171 -42.51 10.51 -20.11
C GLY A 171 -42.66 11.45 -21.34
N GLN A 172 -41.67 12.33 -21.57
CA GLN A 172 -41.60 13.22 -22.74
C GLN A 172 -40.59 12.71 -23.79
N GLY A 173 -40.25 11.42 -23.73
CA GLY A 173 -39.27 10.83 -24.61
C GLY A 173 -39.66 10.91 -26.06
N GLY A 174 -38.86 11.60 -26.82
CA GLY A 174 -38.79 11.39 -28.27
C GLY A 174 -38.50 9.92 -28.56
N THR A 175 -38.89 9.48 -29.72
CA THR A 175 -38.85 8.08 -30.15
C THR A 175 -37.55 7.36 -29.75
N ILE A 176 -37.64 6.09 -29.40
CA ILE A 176 -36.51 5.16 -29.17
C ILE A 176 -35.43 5.31 -30.22
N ASN A 177 -35.78 5.76 -31.42
CA ASN A 177 -34.85 6.11 -32.50
C ASN A 177 -33.80 7.19 -32.13
N ASP A 178 -34.20 8.22 -31.38
CA ASP A 178 -33.29 9.31 -31.00
C ASP A 178 -32.24 8.81 -29.99
N ILE A 179 -32.66 7.94 -29.08
CA ILE A 179 -31.74 7.29 -28.12
C ILE A 179 -30.79 6.34 -28.84
N LEU A 180 -31.30 5.52 -29.74
CA LEU A 180 -30.49 4.62 -30.56
C LEU A 180 -29.48 5.38 -31.42
N THR A 181 -29.89 6.52 -32.02
CA THR A 181 -29.01 7.37 -32.81
C THR A 181 -27.90 7.98 -31.94
N GLN A 182 -28.21 8.49 -30.76
CA GLN A 182 -27.22 9.06 -29.84
C GLN A 182 -26.29 7.98 -29.27
N THR A 183 -26.82 6.81 -28.96
CA THR A 183 -26.01 5.66 -28.48
C THR A 183 -25.07 5.19 -29.61
N THR A 184 -25.55 5.15 -30.85
CA THR A 184 -24.72 4.79 -32.01
C THR A 184 -23.62 5.83 -32.25
N GLN A 185 -23.93 7.13 -32.11
CA GLN A 185 -22.92 8.19 -32.19
C GLN A 185 -21.86 8.09 -31.07
N LEU A 186 -22.29 7.76 -29.85
CA LEU A 186 -21.36 7.53 -28.74
C LEU A 186 -20.45 6.31 -29.01
N THR A 187 -21.06 5.21 -29.45
CA THR A 187 -20.32 3.98 -29.80
C THR A 187 -19.32 4.25 -30.92
N ASN A 188 -19.71 4.98 -31.95
CA ASN A 188 -18.80 5.36 -33.05
C ASN A 188 -17.71 6.29 -32.54
N THR A 189 -18.02 7.26 -31.66
CA THR A 189 -17.02 8.15 -31.05
C THR A 189 -15.99 7.37 -30.21
N ILE A 190 -16.41 6.31 -29.54
CA ILE A 190 -15.50 5.42 -28.78
C ILE A 190 -14.68 4.56 -29.74
N ALA A 191 -15.31 3.99 -30.77
CA ALA A 191 -14.65 3.16 -31.79
C ALA A 191 -13.65 3.94 -32.65
N ASP A 192 -13.98 5.20 -33.01
CA ASP A 192 -13.08 6.07 -33.80
C ASP A 192 -11.83 6.53 -33.02
N ARG A 193 -11.75 6.15 -31.71
CA ARG A 193 -10.62 6.53 -30.84
C ARG A 193 -9.76 5.35 -30.39
N ASP A 194 -9.60 4.36 -31.26
CA ASP A 194 -8.67 3.23 -31.07
C ASP A 194 -7.26 3.69 -30.63
N LYS A 195 -6.83 4.86 -31.11
CA LYS A 195 -5.56 5.44 -30.71
C LYS A 195 -5.52 5.82 -29.22
N ALA A 196 -6.59 6.41 -28.70
CA ALA A 196 -6.65 6.79 -27.28
C ALA A 196 -6.68 5.55 -26.38
N ILE A 197 -7.41 4.51 -26.78
CA ILE A 197 -7.44 3.23 -26.06
C ILE A 197 -6.08 2.56 -26.15
N GLY A 198 -5.43 2.57 -27.31
CA GLY A 198 -4.08 2.07 -27.49
C GLY A 198 -3.04 2.79 -26.63
N GLU A 199 -3.13 4.11 -26.51
CA GLU A 199 -2.25 4.90 -25.64
C GLU A 199 -2.46 4.54 -24.15
N VAL A 200 -3.70 4.35 -23.72
CA VAL A 200 -4.00 3.90 -22.34
C VAL A 200 -3.43 2.51 -22.07
N ILE A 201 -3.64 1.56 -22.98
CA ILE A 201 -3.10 0.21 -22.86
C ILE A 201 -1.57 0.25 -22.79
N THR A 202 -0.94 1.06 -23.65
CA THR A 202 0.51 1.22 -23.67
C THR A 202 1.03 1.82 -22.37
N ASN A 203 0.37 2.88 -21.87
CA ASN A 203 0.74 3.54 -20.62
C ASN A 203 0.53 2.60 -19.41
N LEU A 204 -0.58 1.86 -19.37
CA LEU A 204 -0.83 0.86 -18.33
C LEU A 204 0.20 -0.28 -18.38
N ASN A 205 0.56 -0.76 -19.58
CA ASN A 205 1.57 -1.79 -19.73
C ASN A 205 2.95 -1.31 -19.27
N THR A 206 3.28 -0.04 -19.55
CA THR A 206 4.52 0.57 -19.08
C THR A 206 4.55 0.64 -17.55
N VAL A 207 3.45 1.07 -16.93
CA VAL A 207 3.33 1.14 -15.46
C VAL A 207 3.38 -0.24 -14.82
N LEU A 208 2.67 -1.21 -15.39
CA LEU A 208 2.64 -2.58 -14.88
C LEU A 208 3.95 -3.33 -15.14
N GLY A 209 4.66 -3.02 -16.21
CA GLY A 209 5.96 -3.60 -16.53
C GLY A 209 7.13 -3.05 -15.69
N THR A 210 6.91 -1.95 -14.94
CA THR A 210 7.87 -1.39 -13.99
C THR A 210 7.64 -1.87 -12.55
N VAL A 211 6.62 -2.67 -12.33
CA VAL A 211 6.28 -3.36 -11.07
C VAL A 211 6.73 -4.80 -11.14
#